data_67bc7696fab0bd11e60628c09fddc026
#
_entry.id   67bc7696fab0bd11e60628c09fddc026
#
_cell.length_a   1.000
_cell.length_b   1.000
_cell.length_c   1.000
_cell.angle_alpha   90.00
_cell.angle_beta   90.00
_cell.angle_gamma   90.00
#
_symmetry.space_group_name_H-M   'P 1'
#
loop_
_entity.id
_entity.type
_entity.pdbx_description
1 polymer ?
#
loop_
_entity_poly.entity_id
_entity_poly.type
_entity_poly.pdbx_seq_one_letter_code
_entity_poly.pdbx_strand_id
1 'polypeptide(L)'
;MKRIRGRRVRWVCGLTAVALALTSFLANSVQTVHDKQKVAKMTEKMRTVCVGRFLIDLPADSPVKIRYGSVGGLDIESTTVESDEEFAARLRQTELDMAEAINREGRPSLESSKEIAVNTGQGKTFIYNRRRTKVLDDHEFVFSENVALLSLLRFPNLSITGEIEWVAPRNIPRITSILNFIRPLGEGEIPRESGFCIGHAIVLDPYDHDNRESAVMFAGLPGHPDVNIVLSSMAGTRLAPSLLERNAKAAAREPLFMRLAFSNLREHKRAINGLDGEELVMRIREPSFTTGYSFQWETAGRLDDVYAPKLKLELESGVNPVAGGKPLQSTLSEEAMFELWESIVNSIRLRPFQERAGASPEEPRVALGANALAGEVCPQTGWWQCADGGSGITVLGGQRQFIKKGQYMPQALLLPQ
;
A
#
# COMPACT_ATOMS: atom_id res chain seq x y z
N MET A 1 -39.39 47.14 45.97
CA MET A 1 -39.59 45.67 45.68
C MET A 1 -39.14 45.15 44.31
N LYS A 2 -38.23 45.82 43.59
CA LYS A 2 -37.75 45.39 42.24
C LYS A 2 -36.39 44.65 42.21
N ARG A 3 -35.60 44.62 43.28
CA ARG A 3 -34.25 44.01 43.30
C ARG A 3 -34.19 42.48 43.62
N ILE A 4 -35.25 41.92 44.14
CA ILE A 4 -35.26 40.48 44.59
C ILE A 4 -35.60 39.51 43.42
N ARG A 5 -36.38 39.96 42.42
CA ARG A 5 -36.75 39.11 41.28
C ARG A 5 -35.58 38.76 40.35
N GLY A 6 -34.63 39.68 40.13
CA GLY A 6 -33.47 39.45 39.24
C GLY A 6 -32.46 38.42 39.78
N ARG A 7 -32.35 38.30 41.10
CA ARG A 7 -31.40 37.35 41.72
C ARG A 7 -31.89 35.91 41.63
N ARG A 8 -33.20 35.66 41.81
CA ARG A 8 -33.81 34.30 41.70
C ARG A 8 -33.76 33.78 40.27
N VAL A 9 -34.00 34.61 39.26
CA VAL A 9 -33.90 34.21 37.83
C VAL A 9 -32.46 33.84 37.45
N ARG A 10 -31.46 34.55 37.95
CA ARG A 10 -30.04 34.21 37.70
C ARG A 10 -29.63 32.90 38.35
N TRP A 11 -30.15 32.56 39.55
CA TRP A 11 -29.86 31.29 40.21
C TRP A 11 -30.57 30.11 39.52
N VAL A 12 -31.80 30.26 39.05
CA VAL A 12 -32.53 29.23 38.31
C VAL A 12 -31.87 28.96 36.97
N CYS A 13 -31.45 29.99 36.22
CA CYS A 13 -30.70 29.80 34.95
C CYS A 13 -29.34 29.13 35.17
N GLY A 14 -28.64 29.45 36.28
CA GLY A 14 -27.37 28.82 36.64
C GLY A 14 -27.54 27.33 36.98
N LEU A 15 -28.56 26.98 37.77
CA LEU A 15 -28.85 25.60 38.14
C LEU A 15 -29.28 24.74 36.93
N THR A 16 -30.10 25.30 36.03
CA THR A 16 -30.47 24.59 34.77
C THR A 16 -29.31 24.38 33.84
N ALA A 17 -28.41 25.36 33.71
CA ALA A 17 -27.20 25.21 32.89
C ALA A 17 -26.24 24.15 33.46
N VAL A 18 -26.06 24.10 34.79
CA VAL A 18 -25.26 23.06 35.45
C VAL A 18 -25.92 21.67 35.34
N ALA A 19 -27.22 21.57 35.48
CA ALA A 19 -27.94 20.31 35.30
C ALA A 19 -27.83 19.80 33.86
N LEU A 20 -27.98 20.65 32.86
CA LEU A 20 -27.79 20.31 31.45
C LEU A 20 -26.35 19.87 31.15
N ALA A 21 -25.36 20.56 31.72
CA ALA A 21 -23.94 20.19 31.56
C ALA A 21 -23.66 18.82 32.22
N LEU A 22 -24.19 18.55 33.39
CA LEU A 22 -24.05 17.26 34.08
C LEU A 22 -24.73 16.11 33.33
N THR A 23 -25.94 16.33 32.80
CA THR A 23 -26.63 15.30 31.99
C THR A 23 -25.90 15.00 30.69
N SER A 24 -25.38 16.02 30.02
CA SER A 24 -24.56 15.84 28.83
C SER A 24 -23.26 15.09 29.12
N PHE A 25 -22.59 15.41 30.23
CA PHE A 25 -21.38 14.73 30.66
C PHE A 25 -21.64 13.25 30.99
N LEU A 26 -22.71 12.95 31.73
CA LEU A 26 -23.11 11.57 32.06
C LEU A 26 -23.48 10.79 30.79
N ALA A 27 -24.26 11.39 29.89
CA ALA A 27 -24.62 10.75 28.62
C ALA A 27 -23.37 10.42 27.76
N ASN A 28 -22.45 11.34 27.67
CA ASN A 28 -21.18 11.08 26.95
C ASN A 28 -20.38 9.96 27.62
N SER A 29 -20.28 9.95 28.95
CA SER A 29 -19.55 8.91 29.68
C SER A 29 -20.15 7.53 29.47
N VAL A 30 -21.48 7.41 29.49
CA VAL A 30 -22.19 6.15 29.21
C VAL A 30 -21.97 5.69 27.77
N GLN A 31 -22.06 6.62 26.82
CA GLN A 31 -21.81 6.31 25.42
C GLN A 31 -20.37 5.81 25.21
N THR A 32 -19.37 6.48 25.79
CA THR A 32 -17.97 6.06 25.72
C THR A 32 -17.77 4.64 26.25
N VAL A 33 -18.34 4.31 27.43
CA VAL A 33 -18.24 2.96 28.00
C VAL A 33 -18.88 1.93 27.08
N HIS A 34 -20.04 2.23 26.51
CA HIS A 34 -20.73 1.34 25.59
C HIS A 34 -19.93 1.11 24.29
N ASP A 35 -19.37 2.18 23.74
CA ASP A 35 -18.57 2.07 22.51
C ASP A 35 -17.26 1.28 22.77
N LYS A 36 -16.59 1.47 23.90
CA LYS A 36 -15.45 0.66 24.31
C LYS A 36 -15.81 -0.83 24.45
N GLN A 37 -16.96 -1.15 25.03
CA GLN A 37 -17.43 -2.53 25.11
C GLN A 37 -17.70 -3.13 23.72
N LYS A 38 -18.25 -2.34 22.77
CA LYS A 38 -18.41 -2.80 21.38
C LYS A 38 -17.06 -3.08 20.73
N VAL A 39 -16.09 -2.18 20.86
CA VAL A 39 -14.75 -2.38 20.31
C VAL A 39 -14.09 -3.60 20.95
N ALA A 40 -14.12 -3.73 22.27
CA ALA A 40 -13.58 -4.91 22.96
C ALA A 40 -14.17 -6.22 22.43
N LYS A 41 -15.51 -6.26 22.22
CA LYS A 41 -16.18 -7.42 21.63
C LYS A 41 -15.77 -7.69 20.17
N MET A 42 -15.60 -6.63 19.35
CA MET A 42 -15.16 -6.77 17.95
C MET A 42 -13.72 -7.25 17.86
N THR A 43 -12.85 -6.80 18.78
CA THR A 43 -11.43 -7.16 18.81
C THR A 43 -11.14 -8.43 19.60
N GLU A 44 -12.15 -9.05 20.23
CA GLU A 44 -12.01 -10.37 20.88
C GLU A 44 -11.64 -11.46 19.87
N LYS A 45 -12.18 -11.37 18.66
CA LYS A 45 -11.86 -12.26 17.55
C LYS A 45 -11.26 -11.46 16.41
N MET A 46 -9.97 -11.65 16.19
CA MET A 46 -9.24 -11.05 15.10
C MET A 46 -8.89 -12.09 14.05
N ARG A 47 -8.88 -11.70 12.77
CA ARG A 47 -8.34 -12.50 11.68
C ARG A 47 -7.11 -11.83 11.10
N THR A 48 -6.13 -12.65 10.76
CA THR A 48 -4.90 -12.19 10.09
C THR A 48 -5.13 -12.06 8.59
N VAL A 49 -4.68 -10.96 8.03
CA VAL A 49 -4.73 -10.66 6.58
C VAL A 49 -3.29 -10.46 6.08
N CYS A 50 -2.95 -11.10 4.96
CA CYS A 50 -1.66 -10.91 4.29
C CYS A 50 -1.79 -9.79 3.25
N VAL A 51 -0.95 -8.74 3.37
CA VAL A 51 -0.92 -7.59 2.45
C VAL A 51 0.53 -7.37 2.02
N GLY A 52 0.84 -7.67 0.78
CA GLY A 52 2.23 -7.66 0.32
C GLY A 52 3.09 -8.64 1.11
N ARG A 53 4.13 -8.15 1.77
CA ARG A 53 5.02 -8.96 2.63
C ARG A 53 4.66 -8.91 4.11
N PHE A 54 3.54 -8.25 4.47
CA PHE A 54 3.17 -7.98 5.85
C PHE A 54 1.86 -8.64 6.24
N LEU A 55 1.69 -8.81 7.53
CA LEU A 55 0.46 -9.26 8.15
C LEU A 55 -0.13 -8.12 8.97
N ILE A 56 -1.46 -8.07 9.01
CA ILE A 56 -2.24 -7.21 9.87
C ILE A 56 -3.43 -8.02 10.42
N ASP A 57 -3.79 -7.80 11.69
CA ASP A 57 -4.96 -8.43 12.28
C ASP A 57 -6.10 -7.43 12.32
N LEU A 58 -7.28 -7.85 11.87
CA LEU A 58 -8.49 -7.06 11.80
C LEU A 58 -9.63 -7.81 12.51
N PRO A 59 -10.68 -7.11 13.02
CA PRO A 59 -11.87 -7.78 13.51
C PRO A 59 -12.36 -8.83 12.51
N ALA A 60 -12.70 -10.03 12.99
CA ALA A 60 -12.93 -11.21 12.13
C ALA A 60 -13.98 -10.98 11.04
N ASP A 61 -15.03 -10.23 11.36
CA ASP A 61 -16.15 -9.94 10.46
C ASP A 61 -15.94 -8.69 9.58
N SER A 62 -14.77 -8.04 9.64
CA SER A 62 -14.45 -6.87 8.80
C SER A 62 -14.48 -7.25 7.32
N PRO A 63 -15.25 -6.57 6.46
CA PRO A 63 -15.11 -6.74 5.02
C PRO A 63 -13.73 -6.24 4.59
N VAL A 64 -12.98 -7.08 3.89
CA VAL A 64 -11.63 -6.75 3.41
C VAL A 64 -11.59 -6.87 1.90
N LYS A 65 -10.99 -5.88 1.24
CA LYS A 65 -10.73 -5.88 -0.20
C LYS A 65 -9.30 -5.46 -0.47
N ILE A 66 -8.52 -6.33 -1.08
CA ILE A 66 -7.23 -5.98 -1.69
C ILE A 66 -7.53 -5.75 -3.17
N ARG A 67 -7.47 -4.49 -3.61
CA ARG A 67 -7.97 -4.12 -4.95
C ARG A 67 -7.05 -4.58 -6.05
N TYR A 68 -5.78 -4.33 -5.89
CA TYR A 68 -4.71 -4.80 -6.79
C TYR A 68 -3.38 -4.69 -6.05
N GLY A 69 -2.44 -5.48 -6.50
CA GLY A 69 -1.04 -5.32 -6.16
C GLY A 69 -0.24 -5.16 -7.43
N SER A 70 0.90 -4.51 -7.34
CA SER A 70 1.83 -4.39 -8.45
C SER A 70 3.15 -5.03 -8.09
N VAL A 71 3.70 -5.82 -8.99
CA VAL A 71 4.99 -6.48 -8.84
C VAL A 71 5.81 -6.27 -10.10
N GLY A 72 6.98 -5.64 -9.99
CA GLY A 72 7.85 -5.34 -11.13
C GLY A 72 7.21 -4.48 -12.21
N GLY A 73 6.16 -3.72 -11.86
CA GLY A 73 5.36 -2.89 -12.75
C GLY A 73 4.17 -3.60 -13.41
N LEU A 74 3.98 -4.91 -13.16
CA LEU A 74 2.78 -5.63 -13.55
C LEU A 74 1.72 -5.47 -12.46
N ASP A 75 0.61 -4.84 -12.77
CA ASP A 75 -0.55 -4.74 -11.90
C ASP A 75 -1.32 -6.06 -11.96
N ILE A 76 -1.60 -6.64 -10.79
CA ILE A 76 -2.21 -7.96 -10.66
C ILE A 76 -3.49 -7.82 -9.82
N GLU A 77 -4.59 -8.28 -10.38
CA GLU A 77 -5.88 -8.40 -9.69
C GLU A 77 -6.30 -9.87 -9.63
N SER A 78 -6.89 -10.26 -8.49
CA SER A 78 -7.41 -11.62 -8.28
C SER A 78 -8.89 -11.59 -7.91
N THR A 79 -9.68 -12.52 -8.47
CA THR A 79 -11.10 -12.69 -8.14
C THR A 79 -11.49 -14.16 -8.05
N THR A 80 -12.31 -14.49 -7.03
CA THR A 80 -12.84 -15.86 -6.81
C THR A 80 -14.29 -16.01 -7.23
N VAL A 81 -14.96 -14.94 -7.65
CA VAL A 81 -16.41 -14.91 -7.91
C VAL A 81 -16.77 -15.36 -9.34
N GLU A 82 -15.80 -15.35 -10.27
CA GLU A 82 -16.02 -15.63 -11.68
C GLU A 82 -16.09 -17.14 -11.94
N SER A 83 -17.12 -17.61 -12.66
CA SER A 83 -17.22 -18.99 -13.15
C SER A 83 -16.31 -19.25 -14.36
N ASP A 84 -16.14 -20.51 -14.76
CA ASP A 84 -15.35 -20.86 -15.94
C ASP A 84 -16.00 -20.35 -17.24
N GLU A 85 -17.33 -20.37 -17.31
CA GLU A 85 -18.10 -19.84 -18.44
C GLU A 85 -17.97 -18.32 -18.57
N GLU A 86 -18.06 -17.62 -17.43
CA GLU A 86 -17.88 -16.16 -17.37
C GLU A 86 -16.45 -15.77 -17.76
N PHE A 87 -15.44 -16.48 -17.26
CA PHE A 87 -14.07 -16.25 -17.65
C PHE A 87 -13.86 -16.47 -19.16
N ALA A 88 -14.36 -17.58 -19.70
CA ALA A 88 -14.26 -17.88 -21.13
C ALA A 88 -15.00 -16.82 -22.00
N ALA A 89 -16.14 -16.32 -21.53
CA ALA A 89 -16.87 -15.24 -22.20
C ALA A 89 -16.07 -13.92 -22.17
N ARG A 90 -15.53 -13.56 -21.01
CA ARG A 90 -14.68 -12.38 -20.85
C ARG A 90 -13.44 -12.44 -21.73
N LEU A 91 -12.77 -13.61 -21.79
CA LEU A 91 -11.59 -13.80 -22.63
C LEU A 91 -11.90 -13.55 -24.11
N ARG A 92 -13.00 -14.14 -24.62
CA ARG A 92 -13.45 -13.94 -26.03
C ARG A 92 -13.83 -12.49 -26.29
N GLN A 93 -14.59 -11.88 -25.40
CA GLN A 93 -15.00 -10.47 -25.55
C GLN A 93 -13.81 -9.53 -25.56
N THR A 94 -12.85 -9.73 -24.64
CA THR A 94 -11.61 -8.94 -24.60
C THR A 94 -10.82 -9.04 -25.90
N GLU A 95 -10.70 -10.23 -26.48
CA GLU A 95 -9.99 -10.43 -27.75
C GLU A 95 -10.69 -9.74 -28.92
N LEU A 96 -12.04 -9.80 -28.98
CA LEU A 96 -12.84 -9.11 -30.00
C LEU A 96 -12.72 -7.60 -29.86
N ASP A 97 -12.90 -7.06 -28.66
CA ASP A 97 -12.82 -5.61 -28.39
C ASP A 97 -11.44 -5.04 -28.79
N MET A 98 -10.37 -5.77 -28.48
CA MET A 98 -9.01 -5.37 -28.84
C MET A 98 -8.74 -5.48 -30.35
N ALA A 99 -9.32 -6.47 -31.01
CA ALA A 99 -9.17 -6.67 -32.45
C ALA A 99 -9.91 -5.58 -33.26
N GLU A 100 -11.08 -5.13 -32.77
CA GLU A 100 -11.88 -4.06 -33.39
C GLU A 100 -11.33 -2.66 -33.06
N ALA A 101 -10.62 -2.50 -31.96
CA ALA A 101 -10.09 -1.21 -31.51
C ALA A 101 -8.96 -0.73 -32.43
N ILE A 102 -8.93 0.58 -32.64
CA ILE A 102 -7.88 1.29 -33.37
C ILE A 102 -7.03 2.07 -32.35
N ASN A 103 -5.73 1.95 -32.42
CA ASN A 103 -4.80 2.68 -31.57
C ASN A 103 -4.71 4.17 -31.99
N ARG A 104 -3.98 4.97 -31.19
CA ARG A 104 -3.82 6.42 -31.46
C ARG A 104 -3.11 6.77 -32.76
N GLU A 105 -2.45 5.79 -33.38
CA GLU A 105 -1.75 5.95 -34.68
C GLU A 105 -2.61 5.50 -35.85
N GLY A 106 -3.89 5.18 -35.63
CA GLY A 106 -4.84 4.73 -36.68
C GLY A 106 -4.61 3.29 -37.15
N ARG A 107 -3.91 2.44 -36.36
CA ARG A 107 -3.65 1.03 -36.67
C ARG A 107 -4.50 0.12 -35.77
N PRO A 108 -4.70 -1.16 -36.14
CA PRO A 108 -5.31 -2.11 -35.23
C PRO A 108 -4.63 -2.11 -33.86
N SER A 109 -5.41 -2.12 -32.80
CA SER A 109 -4.89 -2.05 -31.43
C SER A 109 -4.20 -3.35 -31.03
N LEU A 110 -4.80 -4.51 -31.33
CA LEU A 110 -4.26 -5.84 -31.03
C LEU A 110 -3.08 -6.18 -31.96
N GLU A 111 -1.94 -6.47 -31.36
CA GLU A 111 -0.75 -6.92 -32.11
C GLU A 111 -0.53 -8.44 -31.98
N SER A 112 -0.82 -8.99 -30.81
CA SER A 112 -0.59 -10.39 -30.52
C SER A 112 -1.54 -10.89 -29.44
N SER A 113 -2.11 -12.07 -29.69
CA SER A 113 -2.88 -12.86 -28.73
C SER A 113 -2.21 -14.24 -28.64
N LYS A 114 -1.74 -14.63 -27.46
CA LYS A 114 -1.04 -15.89 -27.25
C LYS A 114 -1.60 -16.63 -26.06
N GLU A 115 -1.86 -17.91 -26.22
CA GLU A 115 -2.17 -18.80 -25.10
C GLU A 115 -0.95 -18.93 -24.18
N ILE A 116 -1.20 -18.96 -22.88
CA ILE A 116 -0.19 -19.17 -21.86
C ILE A 116 -0.68 -20.21 -20.85
N ALA A 117 0.25 -20.99 -20.34
CA ALA A 117 0.03 -21.91 -19.24
C ALA A 117 1.08 -21.62 -18.17
N VAL A 118 0.65 -21.42 -16.93
CA VAL A 118 1.51 -21.09 -15.79
C VAL A 118 1.11 -21.97 -14.60
N ASN A 119 2.01 -22.82 -14.13
CA ASN A 119 1.70 -23.79 -13.06
C ASN A 119 0.38 -24.55 -13.34
N THR A 120 -0.66 -24.33 -12.53
CA THR A 120 -2.00 -24.94 -12.69
C THR A 120 -2.99 -24.01 -13.39
N GLY A 121 -2.55 -22.84 -13.83
CA GLY A 121 -3.37 -21.82 -14.50
C GLY A 121 -3.17 -21.85 -16.01
N GLN A 122 -4.19 -21.44 -16.74
CA GLN A 122 -4.17 -21.28 -18.19
C GLN A 122 -4.93 -20.04 -18.62
N GLY A 123 -4.61 -19.49 -19.79
CA GLY A 123 -5.27 -18.29 -20.29
C GLY A 123 -4.60 -17.70 -21.51
N LYS A 124 -4.72 -16.40 -21.68
CA LYS A 124 -4.13 -15.67 -22.82
C LYS A 124 -3.42 -14.41 -22.36
N THR A 125 -2.38 -14.05 -23.09
CA THR A 125 -1.70 -12.76 -23.01
C THR A 125 -1.91 -12.00 -24.32
N PHE A 126 -2.35 -10.75 -24.20
CA PHE A 126 -2.59 -9.82 -25.28
C PHE A 126 -1.50 -8.73 -25.24
N ILE A 127 -0.91 -8.42 -26.38
CA ILE A 127 -0.05 -7.26 -26.60
C ILE A 127 -0.82 -6.33 -27.51
N TYR A 128 -1.01 -5.10 -27.08
CA TYR A 128 -1.90 -4.17 -27.77
C TYR A 128 -1.48 -2.71 -27.60
N ASN A 129 -2.13 -1.82 -28.32
CA ASN A 129 -2.06 -0.37 -28.14
C ASN A 129 -0.63 0.19 -28.20
N ARG A 130 0.14 -0.23 -29.23
CA ARG A 130 1.49 0.30 -29.47
C ARG A 130 1.45 1.82 -29.65
N ARG A 131 2.35 2.48 -28.95
CA ARG A 131 2.51 3.94 -29.01
C ARG A 131 3.96 4.29 -29.20
N ARG A 132 4.18 5.27 -30.06
CA ARG A 132 5.49 5.86 -30.26
C ARG A 132 5.48 7.27 -29.66
N THR A 133 6.26 7.48 -28.61
CA THR A 133 6.36 8.77 -27.91
C THR A 133 7.75 9.38 -28.14
N LYS A 134 7.78 10.69 -28.26
CA LYS A 134 9.02 11.45 -28.32
C LYS A 134 9.38 11.86 -26.89
N VAL A 135 10.50 11.38 -26.40
CA VAL A 135 11.01 11.66 -25.03
C VAL A 135 12.29 12.47 -25.17
N LEU A 136 12.49 13.39 -24.23
CA LEU A 136 13.76 14.08 -24.10
C LEU A 136 14.69 13.22 -23.23
N ASP A 137 15.83 12.81 -23.79
CA ASP A 137 16.86 12.02 -23.14
C ASP A 137 18.20 12.73 -23.36
N ASP A 138 18.94 13.03 -22.30
CA ASP A 138 20.22 13.76 -22.32
C ASP A 138 20.27 14.94 -23.31
N HIS A 139 19.22 15.82 -23.27
CA HIS A 139 19.05 16.98 -24.16
C HIS A 139 18.70 16.67 -25.62
N GLU A 140 18.56 15.40 -26.01
CA GLU A 140 18.10 15.00 -27.32
C GLU A 140 16.73 14.35 -27.31
N PHE A 141 15.97 14.56 -28.38
CA PHE A 141 14.68 13.89 -28.51
C PHE A 141 14.85 12.51 -29.15
N VAL A 142 14.61 11.48 -28.35
CA VAL A 142 14.57 10.08 -28.82
C VAL A 142 13.14 9.57 -28.92
N PHE A 143 12.92 8.61 -29.82
CA PHE A 143 11.63 7.92 -29.88
C PHE A 143 11.64 6.70 -28.96
N SER A 144 10.67 6.64 -28.07
CA SER A 144 10.41 5.47 -27.23
C SER A 144 9.16 4.75 -27.73
N GLU A 145 9.27 3.46 -27.96
CA GLU A 145 8.12 2.61 -28.28
C GLU A 145 7.68 1.86 -27.03
N ASN A 146 6.37 1.91 -26.76
CA ASN A 146 5.76 1.19 -25.67
C ASN A 146 4.48 0.50 -26.17
N VAL A 147 4.14 -0.59 -25.52
CA VAL A 147 2.89 -1.34 -25.72
C VAL A 147 2.19 -1.51 -24.40
N ALA A 148 0.91 -1.84 -24.45
CA ALA A 148 0.18 -2.37 -23.31
C ALA A 148 0.19 -3.91 -23.37
N LEU A 149 0.14 -4.53 -22.21
CA LEU A 149 0.04 -5.97 -22.05
C LEU A 149 -1.10 -6.27 -21.08
N LEU A 150 -1.96 -7.20 -21.44
CA LEU A 150 -2.99 -7.77 -20.60
C LEU A 150 -2.85 -9.29 -20.61
N SER A 151 -2.84 -9.91 -19.43
CA SER A 151 -2.87 -11.36 -19.25
C SER A 151 -4.10 -11.74 -18.44
N LEU A 152 -4.93 -12.62 -18.99
CA LEU A 152 -6.08 -13.20 -18.32
C LEU A 152 -5.78 -14.66 -18.05
N LEU A 153 -5.75 -15.04 -16.78
CA LEU A 153 -5.41 -16.39 -16.31
C LEU A 153 -6.55 -16.96 -15.47
N ARG A 154 -6.86 -18.25 -15.68
CA ARG A 154 -7.78 -19.03 -14.88
C ARG A 154 -7.03 -20.14 -14.15
N PHE A 155 -7.13 -20.14 -12.84
CA PHE A 155 -6.75 -21.23 -11.93
C PHE A 155 -8.02 -21.90 -11.40
N PRO A 156 -7.93 -23.06 -10.74
CA PRO A 156 -9.07 -23.60 -10.03
C PRO A 156 -9.65 -22.57 -9.02
N ASN A 157 -10.91 -22.18 -9.21
CA ASN A 157 -11.64 -21.20 -8.38
C ASN A 157 -11.00 -19.81 -8.25
N LEU A 158 -10.10 -19.41 -9.15
CA LEU A 158 -9.46 -18.11 -9.12
C LEU A 158 -9.18 -17.61 -10.53
N SER A 159 -9.57 -16.38 -10.83
CA SER A 159 -9.13 -15.66 -12.02
C SER A 159 -8.12 -14.59 -11.65
N ILE A 160 -7.07 -14.47 -12.46
CA ILE A 160 -6.03 -13.45 -12.34
C ILE A 160 -6.06 -12.58 -13.59
N THR A 161 -6.02 -11.27 -13.39
CA THR A 161 -5.74 -10.29 -14.44
C THR A 161 -4.38 -9.66 -14.14
N GLY A 162 -3.46 -9.73 -15.09
CA GLY A 162 -2.17 -9.05 -15.05
C GLY A 162 -2.10 -7.99 -16.13
N GLU A 163 -1.87 -6.72 -15.80
CA GLU A 163 -1.91 -5.61 -16.74
C GLU A 163 -0.72 -4.66 -16.57
N ILE A 164 -0.25 -4.13 -17.67
CA ILE A 164 0.67 -2.98 -17.70
C ILE A 164 0.40 -2.14 -18.95
N GLU A 165 0.14 -0.85 -18.76
CA GLU A 165 -0.20 0.05 -19.88
C GLU A 165 1.00 0.54 -20.68
N TRP A 166 2.19 0.57 -20.06
CA TRP A 166 3.39 1.16 -20.66
C TRP A 166 4.58 0.28 -20.40
N VAL A 167 4.91 -0.56 -21.37
CA VAL A 167 6.10 -1.41 -21.32
C VAL A 167 6.84 -1.36 -22.65
N ALA A 168 8.15 -1.19 -22.58
CA ALA A 168 8.99 -1.32 -23.76
C ALA A 168 8.93 -2.79 -24.26
N PRO A 169 8.75 -3.04 -25.58
CA PRO A 169 8.61 -4.41 -26.11
C PRO A 169 9.70 -5.39 -25.65
N ARG A 170 10.93 -4.92 -25.50
CA ARG A 170 12.06 -5.71 -24.98
C ARG A 170 11.88 -6.23 -23.56
N ASN A 171 11.01 -5.60 -22.75
CA ASN A 171 10.77 -5.96 -21.36
C ASN A 171 9.59 -6.93 -21.18
N ILE A 172 8.83 -7.21 -22.25
CA ILE A 172 7.66 -8.11 -22.19
C ILE A 172 8.03 -9.49 -21.62
N PRO A 173 9.11 -10.17 -22.07
CA PRO A 173 9.46 -11.49 -21.53
C PRO A 173 9.73 -11.45 -20.02
N ARG A 174 10.38 -10.40 -19.51
CA ARG A 174 10.63 -10.20 -18.08
C ARG A 174 9.32 -10.01 -17.31
N ILE A 175 8.43 -9.17 -17.83
CA ILE A 175 7.14 -8.90 -17.17
C ILE A 175 6.25 -10.15 -17.16
N THR A 176 6.13 -10.84 -18.29
CA THR A 176 5.32 -12.06 -18.37
C THR A 176 5.87 -13.21 -17.52
N SER A 177 7.19 -13.26 -17.29
CA SER A 177 7.78 -14.26 -16.41
C SER A 177 7.29 -14.19 -14.97
N ILE A 178 6.83 -13.03 -14.49
CA ILE A 178 6.24 -12.84 -13.15
C ILE A 178 5.02 -13.75 -12.97
N LEU A 179 4.24 -13.97 -14.02
CA LEU A 179 3.05 -14.80 -13.99
C LEU A 179 3.35 -16.27 -13.58
N ASN A 180 4.56 -16.77 -13.90
CA ASN A 180 4.97 -18.12 -13.53
C ASN A 180 5.18 -18.32 -12.02
N PHE A 181 5.29 -17.24 -11.26
CA PHE A 181 5.46 -17.27 -9.81
C PHE A 181 4.16 -17.08 -9.05
N ILE A 182 3.03 -16.92 -9.75
CA ILE A 182 1.71 -16.80 -9.12
C ILE A 182 1.26 -18.14 -8.60
N ARG A 183 0.87 -18.17 -7.32
CA ARG A 183 0.22 -19.30 -6.65
C ARG A 183 -1.10 -18.81 -6.02
N PRO A 184 -2.23 -19.48 -6.32
CA PRO A 184 -3.48 -19.26 -5.60
C PRO A 184 -3.33 -19.52 -4.09
N LEU A 185 -4.07 -18.75 -3.28
CA LEU A 185 -4.20 -18.94 -1.84
C LEU A 185 -5.60 -19.48 -1.52
N GLY A 186 -5.66 -20.40 -0.58
CA GLY A 186 -6.93 -20.84 0.01
C GLY A 186 -7.58 -19.71 0.85
N GLU A 187 -8.85 -19.89 1.17
CA GLU A 187 -9.55 -18.93 2.02
C GLU A 187 -8.89 -18.84 3.40
N GLY A 188 -8.49 -17.62 3.80
CA GLY A 188 -7.80 -17.37 5.07
C GLY A 188 -6.38 -17.95 5.15
N GLU A 189 -5.83 -18.47 4.06
CA GLU A 189 -4.47 -19.02 4.04
C GLU A 189 -3.44 -17.90 4.25
N ILE A 190 -2.54 -18.12 5.21
CA ILE A 190 -1.32 -17.32 5.36
C ILE A 190 -0.15 -18.15 4.79
N PRO A 191 0.40 -17.74 3.64
CA PRO A 191 1.44 -18.52 2.97
C PRO A 191 2.73 -18.55 3.80
N ARG A 192 3.41 -19.69 3.80
CA ARG A 192 4.70 -19.87 4.48
C ARG A 192 5.89 -19.62 3.55
N GLU A 193 5.66 -19.58 2.25
CA GLU A 193 6.69 -19.33 1.25
C GLU A 193 7.03 -17.84 1.20
N SER A 194 8.27 -17.52 0.84
CA SER A 194 8.67 -16.15 0.54
C SER A 194 7.93 -15.65 -0.70
N GLY A 195 7.48 -14.39 -0.67
CA GLY A 195 6.74 -13.78 -1.78
C GLY A 195 5.82 -12.66 -1.33
N PHE A 196 5.06 -12.12 -2.27
CA PHE A 196 4.23 -10.93 -2.14
C PHE A 196 2.74 -11.29 -2.28
N CYS A 197 1.94 -11.11 -1.22
CA CYS A 197 0.51 -11.42 -1.20
C CYS A 197 -0.31 -10.37 -1.95
N ILE A 198 -1.19 -10.84 -2.85
CA ILE A 198 -2.12 -10.03 -3.65
C ILE A 198 -3.52 -10.67 -3.61
N GLY A 199 -4.37 -10.21 -2.71
CA GLY A 199 -5.72 -10.75 -2.58
C GLY A 199 -5.73 -12.26 -2.32
N HIS A 200 -6.24 -13.02 -3.27
CA HIS A 200 -6.33 -14.49 -3.20
C HIS A 200 -5.14 -15.22 -3.85
N ALA A 201 -4.02 -14.54 -4.00
CA ALA A 201 -2.80 -15.10 -4.59
C ALA A 201 -1.54 -14.59 -3.90
N ILE A 202 -0.44 -15.30 -4.11
CA ILE A 202 0.91 -14.85 -3.78
C ILE A 202 1.78 -14.92 -5.03
N VAL A 203 2.61 -13.92 -5.24
CA VAL A 203 3.73 -13.97 -6.19
C VAL A 203 4.95 -14.45 -5.43
N LEU A 204 5.44 -15.64 -5.73
CA LEU A 204 6.52 -16.31 -5.01
C LEU A 204 7.90 -15.74 -5.40
N ASP A 205 8.81 -15.62 -4.43
CA ASP A 205 10.22 -15.34 -4.68
C ASP A 205 10.98 -16.62 -5.13
N PRO A 206 12.12 -16.48 -5.83
CA PRO A 206 12.60 -15.26 -6.48
C PRO A 206 11.93 -15.04 -7.83
N TYR A 207 11.59 -13.80 -8.14
CA TYR A 207 11.17 -13.38 -9.47
C TYR A 207 12.07 -12.22 -9.93
N ASP A 208 12.24 -12.08 -11.24
CA ASP A 208 13.08 -11.00 -11.78
C ASP A 208 12.28 -9.71 -11.90
N HIS A 209 12.48 -8.81 -10.93
CA HIS A 209 11.86 -7.50 -10.90
C HIS A 209 12.86 -6.43 -10.42
N ASP A 210 12.49 -5.17 -10.51
CA ASP A 210 13.28 -4.02 -10.12
C ASP A 210 12.96 -3.51 -8.70
N ASN A 211 12.62 -4.42 -7.79
CA ASN A 211 12.26 -4.16 -6.39
C ASN A 211 11.05 -3.22 -6.22
N ARG A 212 10.21 -3.09 -7.26
CA ARG A 212 8.95 -2.36 -7.18
C ARG A 212 7.81 -3.28 -6.82
N GLU A 213 7.26 -3.07 -5.65
CA GLU A 213 6.10 -3.79 -5.14
C GLU A 213 5.12 -2.80 -4.51
N SER A 214 3.84 -2.98 -4.78
CA SER A 214 2.82 -2.23 -4.06
C SER A 214 1.56 -3.05 -3.85
N ALA A 215 0.94 -2.89 -2.68
CA ALA A 215 -0.38 -3.43 -2.39
C ALA A 215 -1.17 -2.45 -1.54
N VAL A 216 -2.47 -2.37 -1.76
CA VAL A 216 -3.39 -1.56 -0.97
C VAL A 216 -4.58 -2.40 -0.55
N MET A 217 -4.77 -2.50 0.76
CA MET A 217 -5.90 -3.14 1.40
C MET A 217 -6.87 -2.08 1.91
N PHE A 218 -8.14 -2.30 1.67
CA PHE A 218 -9.24 -1.56 2.26
C PHE A 218 -10.05 -2.49 3.15
N ALA A 219 -10.41 -2.02 4.34
CA ALA A 219 -11.31 -2.75 5.22
C ALA A 219 -12.33 -1.78 5.84
N GLY A 220 -13.53 -2.29 6.08
CA GLY A 220 -14.56 -1.61 6.86
C GLY A 220 -14.67 -2.18 8.26
N LEU A 221 -15.55 -1.59 9.06
CA LEU A 221 -15.86 -2.08 10.39
C LEU A 221 -17.36 -2.46 10.47
N PRO A 222 -17.72 -3.69 10.86
CA PRO A 222 -19.09 -4.13 10.95
C PRO A 222 -19.93 -3.22 11.84
N GLY A 223 -21.08 -2.76 11.34
CA GLY A 223 -21.99 -1.84 12.06
C GLY A 223 -21.53 -0.38 12.13
N HIS A 224 -20.37 -0.05 11.56
CA HIS A 224 -19.78 1.30 11.53
C HIS A 224 -19.37 1.68 10.11
N PRO A 225 -20.31 2.01 9.22
CA PRO A 225 -20.04 2.27 7.80
C PRO A 225 -19.25 3.56 7.56
N ASP A 226 -19.10 4.39 8.57
CA ASP A 226 -18.28 5.61 8.57
C ASP A 226 -16.82 5.36 8.92
N VAL A 227 -16.46 4.11 9.26
CA VAL A 227 -15.09 3.72 9.62
C VAL A 227 -14.40 3.01 8.45
N ASN A 228 -13.27 3.55 8.02
CA ASN A 228 -12.42 3.00 6.97
C ASN A 228 -11.03 2.67 7.53
N ILE A 229 -10.50 1.53 7.12
CA ILE A 229 -9.14 1.09 7.44
C ILE A 229 -8.41 0.87 6.12
N VAL A 230 -7.24 1.47 5.96
CA VAL A 230 -6.42 1.32 4.75
C VAL A 230 -5.00 0.97 5.14
N LEU A 231 -4.48 -0.13 4.64
CA LEU A 231 -3.06 -0.46 4.72
C LEU A 231 -2.46 -0.45 3.32
N SER A 232 -1.44 0.39 3.12
CA SER A 232 -0.65 0.38 1.89
C SER A 232 0.81 0.01 2.17
N SER A 233 1.37 -0.78 1.27
CA SER A 233 2.78 -1.17 1.24
C SER A 233 3.35 -0.80 -0.13
N MET A 234 4.44 -0.02 -0.16
CA MET A 234 5.08 0.43 -1.41
C MET A 234 6.60 0.35 -1.28
N ALA A 235 7.22 -0.52 -2.08
CA ALA A 235 8.66 -0.64 -2.22
C ALA A 235 9.15 -0.06 -3.57
N GLY A 236 10.43 0.28 -3.66
CA GLY A 236 11.04 0.82 -4.87
C GLY A 236 10.59 2.24 -5.23
N THR A 237 10.04 2.99 -4.27
CA THR A 237 9.60 4.37 -4.44
C THR A 237 10.66 5.34 -3.89
N ARG A 238 10.69 6.56 -4.45
CA ARG A 238 11.56 7.62 -3.91
C ARG A 238 11.18 7.92 -2.46
N LEU A 239 12.18 8.14 -1.63
CA LEU A 239 11.97 8.59 -0.25
C LEU A 239 11.30 9.96 -0.26
N ALA A 240 10.22 10.07 0.50
CA ALA A 240 9.48 11.32 0.69
C ALA A 240 9.75 11.86 2.11
N PRO A 241 9.49 13.15 2.38
CA PRO A 241 9.51 13.66 3.75
C PRO A 241 8.62 12.83 4.68
N SER A 242 9.02 12.73 5.94
CA SER A 242 8.31 11.91 6.93
C SER A 242 6.88 12.41 7.21
N LEU A 243 6.05 11.59 7.85
CA LEU A 243 4.65 11.94 8.19
C LEU A 243 4.60 13.22 9.01
N LEU A 244 5.40 13.31 10.08
CA LEU A 244 5.40 14.46 10.99
C LEU A 244 5.98 15.72 10.32
N GLU A 245 7.00 15.56 9.48
CA GLU A 245 7.56 16.66 8.70
C GLU A 245 6.52 17.24 7.71
N ARG A 246 5.75 16.37 7.03
CA ARG A 246 4.68 16.81 6.13
C ARG A 246 3.55 17.50 6.89
N ASN A 247 3.15 16.94 8.06
CA ASN A 247 2.14 17.55 8.92
C ASN A 247 2.56 18.96 9.39
N ALA A 248 3.79 19.10 9.88
CA ALA A 248 4.32 20.40 10.32
C ALA A 248 4.34 21.43 9.17
N LYS A 249 4.75 21.03 7.97
CA LYS A 249 4.73 21.88 6.77
C LYS A 249 3.32 22.28 6.36
N ALA A 250 2.34 21.37 6.45
CA ALA A 250 0.94 21.65 6.15
C ALA A 250 0.38 22.65 7.17
N ALA A 251 0.52 22.37 8.47
CA ALA A 251 0.05 23.22 9.55
C ALA A 251 0.59 24.66 9.48
N ALA A 252 1.84 24.83 9.04
CA ALA A 252 2.45 26.16 8.87
C ALA A 252 1.82 26.98 7.74
N ARG A 253 1.16 26.35 6.78
CA ARG A 253 0.54 27.00 5.60
C ARG A 253 -0.97 27.21 5.74
N GLU A 254 -1.60 26.52 6.69
CA GLU A 254 -3.05 26.56 6.86
C GLU A 254 -3.53 27.89 7.48
N PRO A 255 -4.64 28.45 6.97
CA PRO A 255 -5.31 29.58 7.59
C PRO A 255 -5.78 29.25 9.02
N LEU A 256 -5.81 30.28 9.90
CA LEU A 256 -6.16 30.11 11.31
C LEU A 256 -7.50 29.39 11.53
N PHE A 257 -8.52 29.68 10.72
CA PHE A 257 -9.83 29.06 10.86
C PHE A 257 -9.81 27.57 10.53
N MET A 258 -8.98 27.13 9.57
CA MET A 258 -8.77 25.70 9.27
C MET A 258 -8.05 25.01 10.42
N ARG A 259 -7.06 25.66 11.02
CA ARG A 259 -6.33 25.12 12.18
C ARG A 259 -7.24 24.87 13.40
N LEU A 260 -8.36 25.57 13.53
CA LEU A 260 -9.36 25.35 14.59
C LEU A 260 -10.21 24.09 14.34
N ALA A 261 -10.30 23.63 13.09
CA ALA A 261 -11.01 22.41 12.72
C ALA A 261 -10.21 21.14 13.08
N PHE A 262 -8.90 21.22 13.16
CA PHE A 262 -8.02 20.09 13.44
C PHE A 262 -7.42 20.19 14.84
N SER A 263 -7.37 19.09 15.55
CA SER A 263 -6.70 18.98 16.85
C SER A 263 -5.81 17.75 16.84
N ASN A 264 -4.49 17.95 16.94
CA ASN A 264 -3.55 16.83 17.10
C ASN A 264 -3.75 16.23 18.50
N LEU A 265 -4.20 14.98 18.55
CA LEU A 265 -4.39 14.22 19.77
C LEU A 265 -3.13 13.45 20.16
N ARG A 266 -2.38 13.00 19.15
CA ARG A 266 -1.11 12.29 19.31
C ARG A 266 -0.22 12.55 18.11
N GLU A 267 1.05 12.83 18.36
CA GLU A 267 2.06 13.10 17.33
C GLU A 267 3.45 12.71 17.87
N HIS A 268 3.99 11.57 17.41
CA HIS A 268 5.29 11.09 17.88
C HIS A 268 5.87 9.99 16.98
N LYS A 269 7.14 9.65 17.18
CA LYS A 269 7.77 8.47 16.59
C LYS A 269 7.27 7.21 17.31
N ARG A 270 6.94 6.18 16.54
CA ARG A 270 6.41 4.92 17.07
C ARG A 270 6.95 3.73 16.28
N ALA A 271 7.76 2.91 16.94
CA ALA A 271 8.19 1.64 16.39
C ALA A 271 7.15 0.55 16.69
N ILE A 272 6.86 -0.32 15.70
CA ILE A 272 5.92 -1.44 15.80
C ILE A 272 6.58 -2.69 15.27
N ASN A 273 6.75 -3.70 16.11
CA ASN A 273 7.33 -5.00 15.74
C ASN A 273 8.66 -4.89 14.95
N GLY A 274 9.53 -3.96 15.35
CA GLY A 274 10.82 -3.71 14.70
C GLY A 274 10.76 -2.81 13.47
N LEU A 275 9.59 -2.26 13.13
CA LEU A 275 9.41 -1.30 12.05
C LEU A 275 9.40 0.12 12.64
N ASP A 276 10.42 0.91 12.33
CA ASP A 276 10.48 2.32 12.73
C ASP A 276 9.48 3.15 11.94
N GLY A 277 8.60 3.87 12.66
CA GLY A 277 7.56 4.67 12.05
C GLY A 277 7.23 5.94 12.84
N GLU A 278 6.29 6.70 12.32
CA GLU A 278 5.72 7.90 12.92
C GLU A 278 4.21 7.77 13.00
N GLU A 279 3.63 8.28 14.07
CA GLU A 279 2.20 8.28 14.32
C GLU A 279 1.65 9.70 14.42
N LEU A 280 0.50 9.91 13.78
CA LEU A 280 -0.28 11.13 13.85
C LEU A 280 -1.75 10.78 14.06
N VAL A 281 -2.34 11.29 15.14
CA VAL A 281 -3.77 11.14 15.41
C VAL A 281 -4.41 12.51 15.51
N MET A 282 -5.46 12.72 14.74
CA MET A 282 -6.18 13.99 14.66
C MET A 282 -7.67 13.81 14.92
N ARG A 283 -8.25 14.78 15.63
CA ARG A 283 -9.70 15.01 15.67
C ARG A 283 -10.02 16.09 14.66
N ILE A 284 -11.03 15.85 13.85
CA ILE A 284 -11.52 16.74 12.79
C ILE A 284 -12.93 17.21 13.19
N ARG A 285 -13.10 18.52 13.30
CA ARG A 285 -14.41 19.15 13.55
C ARG A 285 -14.86 19.88 12.31
N GLU A 286 -15.90 19.35 11.72
CA GLU A 286 -16.45 19.91 10.49
C GLU A 286 -17.32 21.16 10.77
N PRO A 287 -17.46 22.09 9.80
CA PRO A 287 -18.39 23.20 9.92
C PRO A 287 -19.86 22.79 10.18
N SER A 288 -20.21 21.56 9.83
CA SER A 288 -21.52 20.93 10.12
C SER A 288 -21.70 20.49 11.58
N PHE A 289 -20.71 20.76 12.45
CA PHE A 289 -20.62 20.31 13.83
C PHE A 289 -20.48 18.79 14.00
N THR A 290 -20.17 18.05 12.94
CA THR A 290 -19.81 16.67 13.02
C THR A 290 -18.33 16.51 13.40
N THR A 291 -18.02 15.44 14.12
CA THR A 291 -16.65 15.11 14.54
C THR A 291 -16.24 13.78 13.91
N GLY A 292 -15.11 13.77 13.25
CA GLY A 292 -14.41 12.60 12.74
C GLY A 292 -13.02 12.47 13.36
N TYR A 293 -12.38 11.33 13.12
CA TYR A 293 -11.02 11.05 13.58
C TYR A 293 -10.19 10.48 12.45
N SER A 294 -8.91 10.86 12.41
CA SER A 294 -7.92 10.31 11.50
C SER A 294 -6.71 9.82 12.30
N PHE A 295 -6.41 8.54 12.18
CA PHE A 295 -5.26 7.88 12.78
C PHE A 295 -4.34 7.45 11.64
N GLN A 296 -3.09 7.79 11.71
CA GLN A 296 -2.08 7.46 10.72
C GLN A 296 -0.82 6.94 11.39
N TRP A 297 -0.27 5.87 10.85
CA TRP A 297 1.05 5.38 11.16
C TRP A 297 1.79 5.07 9.86
N GLU A 298 3.03 5.53 9.74
CA GLU A 298 3.79 5.43 8.50
C GLU A 298 5.26 5.14 8.78
N THR A 299 5.86 4.20 8.02
CA THR A 299 7.32 4.04 7.94
C THR A 299 7.89 4.89 6.82
N ALA A 300 9.13 5.35 6.96
CA ALA A 300 9.82 6.06 5.87
C ALA A 300 10.14 5.13 4.68
N GLY A 301 10.30 3.83 4.95
CA GLY A 301 10.80 2.85 4.00
C GLY A 301 12.31 2.99 3.73
N ARG A 302 12.84 2.06 2.95
CA ARG A 302 14.20 2.13 2.39
C ARG A 302 14.12 1.97 0.88
N LEU A 303 14.97 2.69 0.18
CA LEU A 303 15.10 2.54 -1.26
C LEU A 303 15.58 1.11 -1.57
N ASP A 304 14.97 0.47 -2.55
CA ASP A 304 15.35 -0.85 -3.05
C ASP A 304 15.35 -2.00 -2.00
N ASP A 305 14.54 -1.86 -0.94
CA ASP A 305 14.36 -2.89 0.08
C ASP A 305 12.89 -3.28 0.19
N VAL A 306 12.52 -4.43 -0.39
CA VAL A 306 11.14 -4.95 -0.37
C VAL A 306 10.68 -5.40 1.02
N TYR A 307 11.61 -5.64 1.95
CA TYR A 307 11.32 -5.98 3.34
C TYR A 307 11.25 -4.76 4.27
N ALA A 308 11.65 -3.59 3.76
CA ALA A 308 11.49 -2.32 4.44
C ALA A 308 10.81 -1.27 3.52
N PRO A 309 9.60 -1.58 3.01
CA PRO A 309 8.87 -0.66 2.15
C PRO A 309 8.35 0.53 2.95
N LYS A 310 7.85 1.52 2.25
CA LYS A 310 6.98 2.51 2.86
C LYS A 310 5.64 1.84 3.18
N LEU A 311 5.38 1.65 4.48
CA LEU A 311 4.08 1.21 4.99
C LEU A 311 3.29 2.42 5.46
N LYS A 312 1.97 2.42 5.21
CA LYS A 312 1.06 3.41 5.74
C LYS A 312 -0.22 2.71 6.18
N LEU A 313 -0.54 2.80 7.46
CA LEU A 313 -1.84 2.43 8.00
C LEU A 313 -2.64 3.70 8.27
N GLU A 314 -3.88 3.73 7.82
CA GLU A 314 -4.86 4.77 8.09
C GLU A 314 -6.12 4.13 8.68
N LEU A 315 -6.65 4.75 9.73
CA LEU A 315 -7.96 4.44 10.29
C LEU A 315 -8.70 5.77 10.40
N GLU A 316 -9.81 5.89 9.69
CA GLU A 316 -10.62 7.09 9.66
C GLU A 316 -12.04 6.80 10.12
N SER A 317 -12.67 7.76 10.81
CA SER A 317 -14.08 7.70 11.13
C SER A 317 -14.78 9.03 10.82
N GLY A 318 -16.12 8.98 10.72
CA GLY A 318 -16.91 10.11 10.25
C GLY A 318 -16.88 10.29 8.73
N VAL A 319 -16.34 9.31 8.00
CA VAL A 319 -16.30 9.29 6.54
C VAL A 319 -17.67 8.87 5.98
N ASN A 320 -18.16 9.61 4.98
CA ASN A 320 -19.41 9.22 4.33
C ASN A 320 -19.14 8.02 3.39
N PRO A 321 -19.88 6.90 3.54
CA PRO A 321 -19.70 5.75 2.66
C PRO A 321 -20.09 6.03 1.19
N VAL A 322 -20.86 7.09 0.95
CA VAL A 322 -21.20 7.55 -0.40
C VAL A 322 -20.11 8.52 -0.88
N ALA A 323 -19.49 8.21 -2.01
CA ALA A 323 -18.44 9.03 -2.59
C ALA A 323 -18.93 10.47 -2.82
N GLY A 324 -18.19 11.47 -2.32
CA GLY A 324 -18.55 12.89 -2.39
C GLY A 324 -19.65 13.31 -1.40
N GLY A 325 -20.11 12.40 -0.53
CA GLY A 325 -21.05 12.73 0.55
C GLY A 325 -20.42 13.63 1.62
N LYS A 326 -21.26 14.38 2.33
CA LYS A 326 -20.79 15.23 3.45
C LYS A 326 -20.27 14.36 4.61
N PRO A 327 -19.24 14.83 5.33
CA PRO A 327 -18.75 14.15 6.53
C PRO A 327 -19.87 13.86 7.53
N LEU A 328 -19.75 12.71 8.19
CA LEU A 328 -20.73 12.24 9.20
C LEU A 328 -20.16 12.42 10.60
N GLN A 329 -21.02 12.34 11.60
CA GLN A 329 -20.58 12.17 12.98
C GLN A 329 -19.97 10.78 13.15
N SER A 330 -18.77 10.69 13.73
CA SER A 330 -18.17 9.40 14.09
C SER A 330 -19.14 8.57 14.93
N THR A 331 -19.36 7.33 14.54
CA THR A 331 -20.23 6.38 15.26
C THR A 331 -19.57 5.77 16.49
N LEU A 332 -18.26 5.97 16.67
CA LEU A 332 -17.49 5.57 17.84
C LEU A 332 -16.95 6.79 18.57
N SER A 333 -16.87 6.71 19.89
CA SER A 333 -16.21 7.71 20.72
C SER A 333 -14.69 7.74 20.48
N GLU A 334 -14.05 8.84 20.87
CA GLU A 334 -12.58 9.02 20.73
C GLU A 334 -11.82 7.88 21.40
N GLU A 335 -12.18 7.54 22.64
CA GLU A 335 -11.53 6.50 23.42
C GLU A 335 -11.70 5.11 22.78
N ALA A 336 -12.89 4.82 22.24
CA ALA A 336 -13.16 3.57 21.52
C ALA A 336 -12.34 3.48 20.22
N MET A 337 -12.19 4.60 19.51
CA MET A 337 -11.34 4.67 18.32
C MET A 337 -9.87 4.43 18.67
N PHE A 338 -9.37 4.95 19.79
CA PHE A 338 -8.02 4.66 20.27
C PHE A 338 -7.83 3.17 20.60
N GLU A 339 -8.78 2.51 21.27
CA GLU A 339 -8.69 1.08 21.57
C GLU A 339 -8.67 0.23 20.30
N LEU A 340 -9.52 0.56 19.32
CA LEU A 340 -9.52 -0.09 18.02
C LEU A 340 -8.18 0.09 17.30
N TRP A 341 -7.68 1.33 17.27
CA TRP A 341 -6.39 1.67 16.66
C TRP A 341 -5.25 0.87 17.27
N GLU A 342 -5.13 0.86 18.60
CA GLU A 342 -4.09 0.12 19.31
C GLU A 342 -4.12 -1.39 18.98
N SER A 343 -5.32 -1.97 18.92
CA SER A 343 -5.47 -3.38 18.58
C SER A 343 -4.99 -3.71 17.16
N ILE A 344 -5.26 -2.81 16.19
CA ILE A 344 -4.93 -3.02 14.79
C ILE A 344 -3.46 -2.67 14.50
N VAL A 345 -3.00 -1.47 14.90
CA VAL A 345 -1.67 -0.98 14.53
C VAL A 345 -0.56 -1.83 15.13
N ASN A 346 -0.71 -2.31 16.37
CA ASN A 346 0.28 -3.17 17.04
C ASN A 346 0.36 -4.58 16.41
N SER A 347 -0.60 -4.96 15.58
CA SER A 347 -0.61 -6.25 14.90
C SER A 347 0.23 -6.29 13.62
N ILE A 348 0.60 -5.12 13.07
CA ILE A 348 1.39 -5.04 11.84
C ILE A 348 2.76 -5.68 12.07
N ARG A 349 3.13 -6.63 11.21
CA ARG A 349 4.39 -7.35 11.30
C ARG A 349 4.82 -7.88 9.93
N LEU A 350 6.12 -8.03 9.73
CA LEU A 350 6.64 -8.77 8.59
C LEU A 350 6.12 -10.21 8.65
N ARG A 351 5.63 -10.74 7.52
CA ARG A 351 5.16 -12.12 7.45
C ARG A 351 6.35 -13.08 7.62
N PRO A 352 6.32 -14.00 8.59
CA PRO A 352 7.34 -15.03 8.68
C PRO A 352 7.21 -15.97 7.47
N PHE A 353 8.33 -16.32 6.88
CA PHE A 353 8.39 -17.26 5.77
C PHE A 353 9.51 -18.28 6.01
N GLN A 354 9.32 -19.46 5.44
CA GLN A 354 10.35 -20.49 5.36
C GLN A 354 11.07 -20.32 4.01
N GLU A 355 12.38 -20.19 4.03
CA GLU A 355 13.16 -20.32 2.81
C GLU A 355 12.86 -21.68 2.19
N ARG A 356 12.65 -21.73 0.86
CA ARG A 356 12.44 -23.01 0.17
C ARG A 356 13.58 -23.96 0.53
N ALA A 357 13.24 -25.08 1.19
CA ALA A 357 14.16 -26.18 1.34
C ALA A 357 14.54 -26.68 -0.05
N GLY A 358 15.73 -26.33 -0.54
CA GLY A 358 16.19 -26.68 -1.87
C GLY A 358 16.80 -25.54 -2.69
N ALA A 359 16.57 -24.27 -2.35
CA ALA A 359 17.47 -23.21 -2.70
C ALA A 359 18.62 -23.24 -1.68
N SER A 360 19.50 -24.23 -1.77
CA SER A 360 20.84 -24.03 -1.22
C SER A 360 21.33 -22.70 -1.79
N PRO A 361 21.73 -21.71 -0.97
CA PRO A 361 22.45 -20.58 -1.48
C PRO A 361 23.57 -21.20 -2.32
N GLU A 362 23.56 -20.91 -3.64
CA GLU A 362 24.69 -21.31 -4.48
C GLU A 362 25.93 -20.86 -3.71
N GLU A 363 26.77 -21.79 -3.27
CA GLU A 363 27.97 -21.46 -2.49
C GLU A 363 28.64 -20.29 -3.17
N PRO A 364 28.95 -19.20 -2.45
CA PRO A 364 29.49 -18.01 -3.07
C PRO A 364 30.76 -18.41 -3.83
N ARG A 365 30.71 -18.42 -5.15
CA ARG A 365 31.88 -18.71 -6.00
C ARG A 365 33.00 -17.68 -5.83
N VAL A 366 32.66 -16.58 -5.16
CA VAL A 366 33.57 -15.49 -4.80
C VAL A 366 33.43 -15.27 -3.31
N ALA A 367 34.55 -15.25 -2.59
CA ALA A 367 34.58 -15.04 -1.14
C ALA A 367 33.90 -13.71 -0.76
N LEU A 368 33.16 -13.72 0.35
CA LEU A 368 32.62 -12.49 0.93
C LEU A 368 33.73 -11.50 1.19
N GLY A 369 33.57 -10.26 0.76
CA GLY A 369 34.63 -9.23 0.81
C GLY A 369 35.56 -9.22 -0.40
N ALA A 370 35.26 -9.98 -1.46
CA ALA A 370 35.98 -9.86 -2.72
C ALA A 370 35.77 -8.48 -3.36
N ASN A 371 36.80 -7.97 -4.01
CA ASN A 371 36.75 -6.67 -4.70
C ASN A 371 36.44 -6.89 -6.17
N ALA A 372 35.65 -5.95 -6.74
CA ALA A 372 35.45 -5.81 -8.19
C ALA A 372 35.72 -4.36 -8.56
N LEU A 373 36.30 -4.15 -9.74
CA LEU A 373 36.62 -2.79 -10.21
C LEU A 373 35.40 -2.12 -10.84
N ALA A 374 35.33 -0.80 -10.75
CA ALA A 374 34.31 0.00 -11.43
C ALA A 374 34.34 -0.27 -12.94
N GLY A 375 33.16 -0.48 -13.54
CA GLY A 375 33.02 -0.79 -14.96
C GLY A 375 33.27 -2.26 -15.33
N GLU A 376 33.71 -3.12 -14.43
CA GLU A 376 33.82 -4.57 -14.68
C GLU A 376 32.49 -5.29 -14.49
N VAL A 377 32.40 -6.52 -15.00
CA VAL A 377 31.21 -7.36 -14.81
C VAL A 377 31.14 -7.86 -13.39
N CYS A 378 30.01 -7.65 -12.71
CA CYS A 378 29.76 -8.11 -11.35
C CYS A 378 29.89 -9.64 -11.26
N PRO A 379 30.81 -10.18 -10.45
CA PRO A 379 31.09 -11.61 -10.41
C PRO A 379 30.02 -12.40 -9.63
N GLN A 380 29.28 -11.75 -8.74
CA GLN A 380 28.28 -12.37 -7.87
C GLN A 380 27.17 -11.40 -7.51
N THR A 381 25.91 -11.88 -7.52
CA THR A 381 24.76 -11.11 -7.05
C THR A 381 24.90 -10.80 -5.55
N GLY A 382 24.79 -9.53 -5.17
CA GLY A 382 24.85 -9.14 -3.76
C GLY A 382 24.96 -7.62 -3.57
N TRP A 383 25.10 -7.23 -2.32
CA TRP A 383 25.36 -5.85 -1.93
C TRP A 383 26.85 -5.52 -2.07
N TRP A 384 27.15 -4.53 -2.89
CA TRP A 384 28.49 -4.02 -3.13
C TRP A 384 28.62 -2.64 -2.51
N GLN A 385 29.75 -2.38 -1.91
CA GLN A 385 30.07 -1.08 -1.30
C GLN A 385 31.41 -0.59 -1.87
N CYS A 386 31.45 0.70 -2.24
CA CYS A 386 32.72 1.32 -2.63
C CYS A 386 33.65 1.36 -1.41
N ALA A 387 34.86 0.82 -1.56
CA ALA A 387 35.87 0.76 -0.50
C ALA A 387 36.36 2.16 -0.08
N ASP A 388 36.36 3.11 -1.01
CA ASP A 388 36.92 4.46 -0.82
C ASP A 388 35.87 5.49 -0.33
N GLY A 389 34.84 5.05 0.38
CA GLY A 389 33.77 5.89 0.91
C GLY A 389 34.26 6.96 1.89
N GLY A 390 34.68 8.10 1.35
CA GLY A 390 35.17 9.26 2.14
C GLY A 390 36.22 10.10 1.43
N SER A 391 36.76 9.65 0.29
CA SER A 391 37.88 10.30 -0.42
C SER A 391 37.45 11.18 -1.61
N GLY A 392 36.22 11.73 -1.61
CA GLY A 392 35.74 12.60 -2.72
C GLY A 392 35.35 11.85 -3.99
N ILE A 393 35.26 10.51 -3.94
CA ILE A 393 34.80 9.68 -5.05
C ILE A 393 33.27 9.57 -4.97
N THR A 394 32.58 9.97 -6.02
CA THR A 394 31.15 9.76 -6.17
C THR A 394 30.91 8.54 -7.05
N VAL A 395 30.12 7.59 -6.55
CA VAL A 395 29.70 6.42 -7.32
C VAL A 395 28.32 6.67 -7.89
N LEU A 396 28.16 6.50 -9.19
CA LEU A 396 26.87 6.64 -9.86
C LEU A 396 25.87 5.62 -9.27
N GLY A 397 24.76 6.11 -8.70
CA GLY A 397 23.77 5.27 -8.01
C GLY A 397 23.99 5.09 -6.51
N GLY A 398 25.03 5.72 -5.92
CA GLY A 398 25.32 5.69 -4.49
C GLY A 398 26.46 4.77 -4.08
N GLN A 399 26.92 4.94 -2.85
CA GLN A 399 28.10 4.25 -2.30
C GLN A 399 27.86 2.75 -2.05
N ARG A 400 26.61 2.33 -1.85
CA ARG A 400 26.21 0.95 -1.59
C ARG A 400 25.07 0.58 -2.52
N GLN A 401 25.26 -0.46 -3.33
CA GLN A 401 24.30 -0.87 -4.35
C GLN A 401 24.15 -2.38 -4.37
N PHE A 402 22.93 -2.85 -4.66
CA PHE A 402 22.68 -4.25 -4.96
C PHE A 402 22.89 -4.47 -6.46
N ILE A 403 23.87 -5.30 -6.82
CA ILE A 403 24.26 -5.54 -8.21
C ILE A 403 24.16 -7.04 -8.50
N LYS A 404 23.49 -7.38 -9.59
CA LYS A 404 23.34 -8.77 -10.01
C LYS A 404 24.58 -9.24 -10.77
N LYS A 405 24.91 -10.51 -10.61
CA LYS A 405 25.93 -11.17 -11.42
C LYS A 405 25.70 -10.95 -12.92
N GLY A 406 26.74 -10.53 -13.62
CA GLY A 406 26.67 -10.22 -15.05
C GLY A 406 26.31 -8.76 -15.38
N GLN A 407 25.85 -7.96 -14.43
CA GLN A 407 25.72 -6.51 -14.60
C GLN A 407 27.09 -5.82 -14.47
N TYR A 408 27.22 -4.64 -15.06
CA TYR A 408 28.46 -3.86 -14.90
C TYR A 408 28.46 -3.15 -13.53
N MET A 409 29.62 -3.18 -12.88
CA MET A 409 29.87 -2.40 -11.68
C MET A 409 29.74 -0.90 -12.01
N PRO A 410 29.14 -0.10 -11.12
CA PRO A 410 28.96 1.34 -11.33
C PRO A 410 30.30 2.04 -11.59
N GLN A 411 30.27 3.06 -12.41
CA GLN A 411 31.45 3.91 -12.64
C GLN A 411 31.65 4.83 -11.43
N ALA A 412 32.88 4.95 -11.00
CA ALA A 412 33.30 5.93 -10.00
C ALA A 412 33.71 7.22 -10.71
N LEU A 413 33.13 8.33 -10.29
CA LEU A 413 33.46 9.66 -10.80
C LEU A 413 34.34 10.37 -9.77
N LEU A 414 35.53 10.78 -10.16
CA LEU A 414 36.34 11.72 -9.37
C LEU A 414 35.71 13.10 -9.52
N LEU A 415 35.22 13.67 -8.42
CA LEU A 415 34.85 15.09 -8.43
C LEU A 415 36.16 15.91 -8.63
N PRO A 416 36.18 16.87 -9.54
CA PRO A 416 37.30 17.80 -9.61
C PRO A 416 37.36 18.58 -8.28
N GLN A 417 38.56 18.64 -7.69
CA GLN A 417 38.84 19.43 -6.48
C GLN A 417 38.64 20.91 -6.72
#